data_8234bcdca32448a312117c841a8e603e
#
_entry.id   8234bcdca32448a312117c841a8e603e
#
_cell.length_a   1.000
_cell.length_b   1.000
_cell.length_c   1.000
_cell.angle_alpha   90.00
_cell.angle_beta   90.00
_cell.angle_gamma   90.00
#
_symmetry.space_group_name_H-M   'P 1'
#
loop_
_entity.id
_entity.type
_entity.pdbx_description
1 polymer ?
#
loop_
_entity_poly.entity_id
_entity_poly.type
_entity_poly.pdbx_seq_one_letter_code
_entity_poly.pdbx_strand_id
1 'polypeptide(L)'
;MRTLTALFALLATQWIPVASAAELDPALPSAPADAFVAAIAGHCGRAYAGRITANEPATPNDPFEGKALIMHVRDCAPGELRIPFHVGDDHSRTWIVTRTGDGLRLKHDHRHADGSADVLTMYGGDTVAPGSATRQEFPVDADSRALFEREGLKASVGNTWAIEIGADAKFVYELARPGRLFRVEFDLTRPVPIPPAAWGAGAKR
;
A
#
# COMPACT_ATOMS: atom_id res chain seq x y z
N MET A 1 -3.67 -89.94 -37.83
CA MET A 1 -2.79 -89.00 -37.11
C MET A 1 -3.49 -87.67 -37.10
N ARG A 2 -4.01 -87.28 -35.96
CA ARG A 2 -4.69 -85.95 -35.77
C ARG A 2 -3.84 -85.11 -34.80
N THR A 3 -3.28 -84.07 -35.29
CA THR A 3 -2.49 -83.08 -34.49
C THR A 3 -3.42 -82.10 -33.83
N LEU A 4 -3.41 -82.01 -32.45
CA LEU A 4 -4.07 -81.05 -31.67
C LEU A 4 -3.13 -79.77 -31.53
N THR A 5 -3.60 -78.64 -31.99
CA THR A 5 -2.91 -77.35 -31.77
C THR A 5 -3.52 -76.70 -30.54
N ALA A 6 -2.73 -76.55 -29.51
CA ALA A 6 -3.13 -75.80 -28.28
C ALA A 6 -2.92 -74.33 -28.47
N LEU A 7 -3.97 -73.51 -28.26
CA LEU A 7 -3.93 -72.07 -28.30
C LEU A 7 -3.66 -71.52 -26.85
N PHE A 8 -2.51 -70.92 -26.62
CA PHE A 8 -2.21 -70.22 -25.37
C PHE A 8 -2.71 -68.81 -25.49
N ALA A 9 -3.69 -68.43 -24.65
CA ALA A 9 -4.14 -67.05 -24.50
C ALA A 9 -3.24 -66.32 -23.45
N LEU A 10 -2.48 -65.33 -23.87
CA LEU A 10 -1.75 -64.43 -22.99
C LEU A 10 -2.73 -63.34 -22.41
N LEU A 11 -3.00 -63.39 -21.13
CA LEU A 11 -3.66 -62.34 -20.39
C LEU A 11 -2.64 -61.23 -20.10
N ALA A 12 -2.74 -60.10 -20.80
CA ALA A 12 -1.98 -58.88 -20.50
C ALA A 12 -2.66 -58.12 -19.35
N THR A 13 -2.06 -58.13 -18.17
CA THR A 13 -2.45 -57.28 -17.05
C THR A 13 -2.01 -55.83 -17.31
N GLN A 14 -2.98 -54.96 -17.58
CA GLN A 14 -2.72 -53.54 -17.70
C GLN A 14 -2.56 -52.92 -16.30
N TRP A 15 -1.37 -52.41 -16.00
CA TRP A 15 -1.11 -51.58 -14.83
C TRP A 15 -1.63 -50.16 -15.12
N ILE A 16 -2.67 -49.72 -14.41
CA ILE A 16 -3.14 -48.36 -14.42
C ILE A 16 -2.29 -47.59 -13.41
N PRO A 17 -1.54 -46.58 -13.83
CA PRO A 17 -0.82 -45.74 -12.86
C PRO A 17 -1.84 -44.95 -12.03
N VAL A 18 -1.84 -45.14 -10.72
CA VAL A 18 -2.56 -44.30 -9.77
C VAL A 18 -1.86 -42.95 -9.78
N ALA A 19 -2.55 -41.94 -10.31
CA ALA A 19 -2.06 -40.56 -10.20
C ALA A 19 -1.97 -40.20 -8.71
N SER A 20 -0.75 -39.98 -8.22
CA SER A 20 -0.50 -39.44 -6.89
C SER A 20 -1.16 -38.07 -6.84
N ALA A 21 -2.11 -37.88 -5.94
CA ALA A 21 -2.61 -36.54 -5.60
C ALA A 21 -1.41 -35.71 -5.10
N ALA A 22 -1.04 -34.68 -5.85
CA ALA A 22 -0.07 -33.69 -5.38
C ALA A 22 -0.63 -33.12 -4.07
N GLU A 23 0.00 -33.43 -2.95
CA GLU A 23 -0.22 -32.73 -1.69
C GLU A 23 -0.01 -31.26 -1.98
N LEU A 24 -1.07 -30.44 -1.79
CA LEU A 24 -0.97 -29.00 -1.82
C LEU A 24 -0.02 -28.60 -0.69
N ASP A 25 1.17 -28.17 -1.05
CA ASP A 25 2.15 -27.62 -0.15
C ASP A 25 1.47 -26.50 0.65
N PRO A 26 1.48 -26.50 2.00
CA PRO A 26 0.88 -25.43 2.76
C PRO A 26 1.54 -24.11 2.32
N ALA A 27 0.74 -23.19 1.79
CA ALA A 27 1.24 -21.92 1.25
C ALA A 27 2.18 -21.28 2.26
N LEU A 28 3.42 -21.02 1.86
CA LEU A 28 4.39 -20.33 2.69
C LEU A 28 3.74 -19.03 3.19
N PRO A 29 3.93 -18.65 4.47
CA PRO A 29 3.39 -17.41 4.99
C PRO A 29 3.85 -16.25 4.10
N SER A 30 2.91 -15.43 3.63
CA SER A 30 3.25 -14.27 2.80
C SER A 30 4.20 -13.34 3.56
N ALA A 31 5.18 -12.76 2.85
CA ALA A 31 6.07 -11.77 3.46
C ALA A 31 5.25 -10.65 4.12
N PRO A 32 5.69 -10.08 5.26
CA PRO A 32 4.94 -9.00 5.95
C PRO A 32 4.49 -7.87 5.01
N ALA A 33 5.34 -7.49 4.06
CA ALA A 33 5.01 -6.48 3.06
C ALA A 33 3.84 -6.88 2.15
N ASP A 34 3.76 -8.15 1.73
CA ASP A 34 2.69 -8.64 0.87
C ASP A 34 1.36 -8.72 1.61
N ALA A 35 1.39 -9.19 2.87
CA ALA A 35 0.21 -9.22 3.73
C ALA A 35 -0.30 -7.79 4.02
N PHE A 36 0.61 -6.84 4.25
CA PHE A 36 0.29 -5.43 4.46
C PHE A 36 -0.40 -4.80 3.23
N VAL A 37 0.19 -4.98 2.05
CA VAL A 37 -0.41 -4.48 0.78
C VAL A 37 -1.76 -5.12 0.52
N ALA A 38 -1.89 -6.44 0.74
CA ALA A 38 -3.15 -7.15 0.58
C ALA A 38 -4.25 -6.64 1.53
N ALA A 39 -3.89 -6.34 2.79
CA ALA A 39 -4.81 -5.77 3.76
C ALA A 39 -5.36 -4.41 3.29
N ILE A 40 -4.52 -3.51 2.79
CA ILE A 40 -4.97 -2.22 2.23
C ILE A 40 -5.81 -2.45 0.96
N ALA A 41 -5.38 -3.32 0.07
CA ALA A 41 -6.07 -3.64 -1.19
C ALA A 41 -7.48 -4.22 -0.95
N GLY A 42 -7.73 -4.87 0.18
CA GLY A 42 -9.07 -5.30 0.60
C GLY A 42 -10.10 -4.17 0.74
N HIS A 43 -9.64 -2.93 0.79
CA HIS A 43 -10.46 -1.72 0.85
C HIS A 43 -10.55 -0.97 -0.48
N CYS A 44 -10.09 -1.58 -1.57
CA CYS A 44 -10.05 -0.95 -2.89
C CYS A 44 -11.42 -0.43 -3.33
N GLY A 45 -11.44 0.78 -3.90
CA GLY A 45 -12.65 1.47 -4.32
C GLY A 45 -13.45 2.12 -3.18
N ARG A 46 -12.96 2.09 -1.92
CA ARG A 46 -13.66 2.67 -0.77
C ARG A 46 -12.94 3.91 -0.25
N ALA A 47 -13.71 4.85 0.26
CA ALA A 47 -13.22 6.05 0.93
C ALA A 47 -13.64 6.07 2.40
N TYR A 48 -12.83 6.71 3.25
CA TYR A 48 -13.01 6.73 4.69
C TYR A 48 -12.69 8.11 5.25
N ALA A 49 -13.51 8.58 6.20
CA ALA A 49 -13.26 9.80 6.93
C ALA A 49 -12.19 9.58 8.01
N GLY A 50 -11.31 10.56 8.15
CA GLY A 50 -10.23 10.56 9.11
C GLY A 50 -10.34 11.65 10.15
N ARG A 51 -9.57 11.49 11.23
CA ARG A 51 -9.39 12.48 12.28
C ARG A 51 -7.93 12.55 12.69
N ILE A 52 -7.47 13.75 13.06
CA ILE A 52 -6.13 13.92 13.63
C ILE A 52 -6.16 13.33 15.05
N THR A 53 -5.21 12.44 15.35
CA THR A 53 -5.04 11.83 16.67
C THR A 53 -3.76 12.25 17.37
N ALA A 54 -2.80 12.81 16.62
CA ALA A 54 -1.65 13.52 17.17
C ALA A 54 -1.24 14.66 16.22
N ASN A 55 -0.86 15.79 16.79
CA ASN A 55 -0.31 16.95 16.09
C ASN A 55 0.61 17.73 17.04
N GLU A 56 1.79 17.18 17.29
CA GLU A 56 2.70 17.63 18.35
C GLU A 56 4.07 18.05 17.76
N PRO A 57 4.51 19.28 18.04
CA PRO A 57 3.74 20.36 18.61
C PRO A 57 2.66 20.86 17.65
N ALA A 58 1.57 21.40 18.17
CA ALA A 58 0.56 22.05 17.34
C ALA A 58 1.20 23.18 16.53
N THR A 59 0.89 23.20 15.23
CA THR A 59 1.45 24.22 14.32
C THR A 59 0.41 25.30 14.09
N PRO A 60 0.71 26.58 14.30
CA PRO A 60 -0.21 27.66 13.93
C PRO A 60 -0.56 27.56 12.44
N ASN A 61 -1.83 27.73 12.12
CA ASN A 61 -2.36 27.60 10.74
C ASN A 61 -2.09 26.24 10.08
N ASP A 62 -2.17 25.16 10.87
CA ASP A 62 -2.04 23.80 10.34
C ASP A 62 -3.07 23.58 9.20
N PRO A 63 -2.64 23.17 8.01
CA PRO A 63 -3.53 23.04 6.85
C PRO A 63 -4.59 21.92 7.01
N PHE A 64 -4.43 21.04 7.99
CA PHE A 64 -5.33 19.92 8.26
C PHE A 64 -6.37 20.22 9.33
N GLU A 65 -6.07 21.17 10.24
CA GLU A 65 -6.92 21.46 11.38
C GLU A 65 -8.29 22.00 10.95
N GLY A 66 -9.35 21.46 11.53
CA GLY A 66 -10.73 21.86 11.24
C GLY A 66 -11.23 21.49 9.84
N LYS A 67 -10.46 20.73 9.05
CA LYS A 67 -10.85 20.27 7.72
C LYS A 67 -11.38 18.84 7.75
N ALA A 68 -12.32 18.54 6.85
CA ALA A 68 -12.69 17.16 6.56
C ALA A 68 -11.49 16.44 5.95
N LEU A 69 -11.09 15.32 6.56
CA LEU A 69 -10.00 14.48 6.07
C LEU A 69 -10.61 13.21 5.50
N ILE A 70 -10.34 12.91 4.23
CA ILE A 70 -10.86 11.71 3.56
C ILE A 70 -9.70 11.03 2.83
N MET A 71 -9.49 9.75 3.09
CA MET A 71 -8.67 8.91 2.23
C MET A 71 -9.55 8.08 1.30
N HIS A 72 -9.04 7.77 0.10
CA HIS A 72 -9.70 6.92 -0.87
C HIS A 72 -8.71 5.86 -1.38
N VAL A 73 -8.90 4.59 -1.05
CA VAL A 73 -8.10 3.50 -1.63
C VAL A 73 -8.55 3.31 -3.08
N ARG A 74 -8.06 4.18 -3.99
CA ARG A 74 -8.62 4.34 -5.33
C ARG A 74 -8.15 3.29 -6.31
N ASP A 75 -6.85 3.12 -6.45
CA ASP A 75 -6.25 2.24 -7.45
C ASP A 75 -5.44 1.15 -6.75
N CYS A 76 -5.68 -0.10 -7.15
CA CYS A 76 -5.04 -1.29 -6.58
C CYS A 76 -4.56 -2.18 -7.72
N ALA A 77 -3.48 -1.75 -8.37
CA ALA A 77 -2.81 -2.55 -9.37
C ALA A 77 -1.87 -3.58 -8.70
N PRO A 78 -1.51 -4.67 -9.37
CA PRO A 78 -0.47 -5.55 -8.87
C PRO A 78 0.82 -4.77 -8.57
N GLY A 79 1.24 -4.76 -7.31
CA GLY A 79 2.46 -4.09 -6.87
C GLY A 79 2.36 -2.58 -6.63
N GLU A 80 1.23 -1.92 -6.87
CA GLU A 80 1.07 -0.49 -6.59
C GLU A 80 -0.33 -0.16 -6.09
N LEU A 81 -0.40 0.59 -4.99
CA LEU A 81 -1.62 1.19 -4.46
C LEU A 81 -1.54 2.71 -4.58
N ARG A 82 -2.65 3.36 -4.98
CA ARG A 82 -2.78 4.82 -4.98
C ARG A 82 -3.92 5.22 -4.08
N ILE A 83 -3.61 6.01 -3.07
CA ILE A 83 -4.51 6.40 -2.00
C ILE A 83 -4.56 7.93 -1.95
N PRO A 84 -5.45 8.59 -2.70
CA PRO A 84 -5.74 10.01 -2.54
C PRO A 84 -6.07 10.35 -1.09
N PHE A 85 -5.52 11.48 -0.63
CA PHE A 85 -5.79 12.06 0.67
C PHE A 85 -6.29 13.50 0.50
N HIS A 86 -7.58 13.70 0.76
CA HIS A 86 -8.29 14.96 0.59
C HIS A 86 -8.36 15.70 1.92
N VAL A 87 -8.18 17.02 1.86
CA VAL A 87 -8.18 17.92 3.01
C VAL A 87 -9.16 19.07 2.71
N GLY A 88 -10.42 18.92 3.08
CA GLY A 88 -11.49 19.80 2.60
C GLY A 88 -11.56 19.76 1.07
N ASP A 89 -11.47 20.92 0.43
CA ASP A 89 -11.49 21.08 -1.03
C ASP A 89 -10.10 20.93 -1.69
N ASP A 90 -9.08 20.64 -0.91
CA ASP A 90 -7.73 20.37 -1.41
C ASP A 90 -7.58 18.89 -1.76
N HIS A 91 -7.52 18.59 -3.06
CA HIS A 91 -7.38 17.25 -3.63
C HIS A 91 -5.97 16.99 -4.20
N SER A 92 -4.96 17.71 -3.68
CA SER A 92 -3.60 17.72 -4.22
C SER A 92 -2.79 16.45 -3.92
N ARG A 93 -3.15 15.65 -2.92
CA ARG A 93 -2.27 14.62 -2.33
C ARG A 93 -2.70 13.22 -2.72
N THR A 94 -1.73 12.39 -3.10
CA THR A 94 -1.91 10.93 -3.27
C THR A 94 -0.73 10.20 -2.66
N TRP A 95 -0.97 9.29 -1.75
CA TRP A 95 0.02 8.32 -1.30
C TRP A 95 0.12 7.21 -2.33
N ILE A 96 1.35 6.90 -2.74
CA ILE A 96 1.65 5.80 -3.66
C ILE A 96 2.50 4.79 -2.88
N VAL A 97 1.94 3.61 -2.66
CA VAL A 97 2.65 2.49 -2.04
C VAL A 97 2.99 1.48 -3.13
N THR A 98 4.29 1.26 -3.35
CA THR A 98 4.78 0.37 -4.41
C THR A 98 5.55 -0.79 -3.80
N ARG A 99 5.31 -2.01 -4.28
CA ARG A 99 6.13 -3.19 -3.95
C ARG A 99 7.49 -3.05 -4.63
N THR A 100 8.57 -3.16 -3.85
CA THR A 100 9.95 -3.23 -4.35
C THR A 100 10.46 -4.67 -4.25
N GLY A 101 11.69 -4.94 -4.74
CA GLY A 101 12.29 -6.26 -4.62
C GLY A 101 12.35 -6.75 -3.17
N ASP A 102 12.74 -5.86 -2.25
CA ASP A 102 13.04 -6.22 -0.86
C ASP A 102 12.01 -5.71 0.16
N GLY A 103 11.07 -4.85 -0.26
CA GLY A 103 10.13 -4.24 0.67
C GLY A 103 9.07 -3.40 -0.01
N LEU A 104 8.77 -2.25 0.56
CA LEU A 104 7.81 -1.29 0.06
C LEU A 104 8.45 0.10 -0.09
N ARG A 105 7.90 0.88 -1.00
CA ARG A 105 8.18 2.30 -1.20
C ARG A 105 6.92 3.11 -0.96
N LEU A 106 7.01 4.18 -0.20
CA LEU A 106 5.99 5.21 -0.10
C LEU A 106 6.45 6.47 -0.81
N LYS A 107 5.62 7.00 -1.71
CA LYS A 107 5.81 8.32 -2.32
C LYS A 107 4.56 9.18 -2.15
N HIS A 108 4.76 10.48 -2.00
CA HIS A 108 3.73 11.49 -1.92
C HIS A 108 3.66 12.23 -3.25
N ASP A 109 2.67 11.92 -4.08
CA ASP A 109 2.40 12.66 -5.31
C ASP A 109 1.54 13.87 -4.97
N HIS A 110 2.10 15.06 -5.19
CA HIS A 110 1.40 16.33 -5.01
C HIS A 110 1.20 17.02 -6.36
N ARG A 111 -0.03 17.46 -6.58
CA ARG A 111 -0.45 18.08 -7.84
C ARG A 111 -1.18 19.39 -7.58
N HIS A 112 -1.03 20.35 -8.52
CA HIS A 112 -1.88 21.53 -8.59
C HIS A 112 -3.27 21.16 -9.17
N ALA A 113 -4.23 22.09 -9.06
CA ALA A 113 -5.59 21.87 -9.54
C ALA A 113 -5.69 21.62 -11.05
N ASP A 114 -4.74 22.10 -11.83
CA ASP A 114 -4.61 21.86 -13.27
C ASP A 114 -3.95 20.50 -13.60
N GLY A 115 -3.56 19.73 -12.58
CA GLY A 115 -2.92 18.43 -12.69
C GLY A 115 -1.40 18.48 -12.88
N SER A 116 -0.79 19.65 -12.97
CA SER A 116 0.67 19.79 -13.03
C SER A 116 1.30 19.35 -11.69
N ALA A 117 2.56 18.91 -11.74
CA ALA A 117 3.28 18.46 -10.55
C ALA A 117 3.67 19.66 -9.68
N ASP A 118 3.48 19.54 -8.38
CA ASP A 118 4.04 20.50 -7.42
C ASP A 118 5.57 20.34 -7.35
N VAL A 119 6.28 21.39 -6.97
CA VAL A 119 7.73 21.35 -6.71
C VAL A 119 8.03 20.32 -5.61
N LEU A 120 7.20 20.29 -4.56
CA LEU A 120 7.29 19.32 -3.46
C LEU A 120 6.43 18.10 -3.77
N THR A 121 6.86 17.29 -4.73
CA THR A 121 6.17 16.06 -5.11
C THR A 121 7.10 14.87 -5.15
N MET A 122 6.55 13.66 -5.12
CA MET A 122 7.25 12.37 -5.20
C MET A 122 8.33 12.17 -4.12
N TYR A 123 8.21 12.88 -2.99
CA TYR A 123 9.04 12.63 -1.81
C TYR A 123 8.51 11.44 -1.01
N GLY A 124 9.37 10.82 -0.22
CA GLY A 124 9.04 9.65 0.58
C GLY A 124 10.25 8.81 0.94
N GLY A 125 10.10 7.51 0.97
CA GLY A 125 11.20 6.58 1.24
C GLY A 125 10.83 5.12 1.07
N ASP A 126 11.84 4.28 1.23
CA ASP A 126 11.73 2.83 1.19
C ASP A 126 11.75 2.25 2.61
N THR A 127 11.11 1.10 2.81
CA THR A 127 11.29 0.35 4.05
C THR A 127 12.73 -0.13 4.18
N VAL A 128 13.32 0.03 5.37
CA VAL A 128 14.69 -0.44 5.68
C VAL A 128 14.70 -1.68 6.56
N ALA A 129 13.51 -2.14 6.95
CA ALA A 129 13.29 -3.35 7.74
C ALA A 129 12.03 -4.05 7.21
N PRO A 130 11.84 -5.36 7.48
CA PRO A 130 10.68 -6.11 7.01
C PRO A 130 9.32 -5.55 7.47
N GLY A 131 9.31 -4.78 8.57
CA GLY A 131 8.08 -4.29 9.17
C GLY A 131 7.19 -5.43 9.68
N SER A 132 5.87 -5.20 9.66
CA SER A 132 4.87 -6.20 10.00
C SER A 132 3.73 -6.20 8.97
N ALA A 133 2.85 -7.19 9.05
CA ALA A 133 1.62 -7.22 8.25
C ALA A 133 0.66 -6.06 8.56
N THR A 134 0.88 -5.33 9.66
CA THR A 134 0.00 -4.27 10.14
C THR A 134 0.67 -2.91 10.23
N ARG A 135 2.01 -2.80 10.12
CA ARG A 135 2.74 -1.53 10.15
C ARG A 135 3.99 -1.60 9.29
N GLN A 136 4.16 -0.57 8.46
CA GLN A 136 5.35 -0.34 7.65
C GLN A 136 5.87 1.07 7.86
N GLU A 137 7.20 1.23 7.93
CA GLU A 137 7.88 2.50 8.15
C GLU A 137 8.77 2.84 6.96
N PHE A 138 8.75 4.12 6.57
CA PHE A 138 9.38 4.66 5.37
C PHE A 138 10.27 5.85 5.74
N PRO A 139 11.50 5.62 6.19
CA PRO A 139 12.46 6.72 6.40
C PRO A 139 12.71 7.48 5.10
N VAL A 140 12.89 8.80 5.22
CA VAL A 140 13.15 9.66 4.07
C VAL A 140 14.35 9.17 3.25
N ASP A 141 14.17 9.00 1.93
CA ASP A 141 15.23 8.57 1.02
C ASP A 141 16.16 9.72 0.60
N ALA A 142 17.23 9.39 -0.12
CA ALA A 142 18.25 10.36 -0.53
C ALA A 142 17.70 11.44 -1.47
N ASP A 143 16.84 11.06 -2.42
CA ASP A 143 16.24 12.00 -3.38
C ASP A 143 15.31 12.99 -2.67
N SER A 144 14.52 12.52 -1.72
CA SER A 144 13.63 13.35 -0.90
C SER A 144 14.42 14.28 0.03
N ARG A 145 15.54 13.81 0.60
CA ARG A 145 16.44 14.69 1.38
C ARG A 145 16.99 15.80 0.52
N ALA A 146 17.52 15.47 -0.67
CA ALA A 146 18.06 16.46 -1.61
C ALA A 146 16.99 17.49 -2.05
N LEU A 147 15.76 17.02 -2.28
CA LEU A 147 14.61 17.87 -2.56
C LEU A 147 14.34 18.84 -1.40
N PHE A 148 14.22 18.32 -0.18
CA PHE A 148 13.95 19.15 1.01
C PHE A 148 15.05 20.16 1.33
N GLU A 149 16.31 19.79 1.13
CA GLU A 149 17.44 20.69 1.28
C GLU A 149 17.39 21.84 0.26
N ARG A 150 17.15 21.53 -1.01
CA ARG A 150 17.04 22.50 -2.09
C ARG A 150 15.90 23.48 -1.86
N GLU A 151 14.76 23.00 -1.35
CA GLU A 151 13.56 23.80 -1.09
C GLU A 151 13.57 24.45 0.33
N GLY A 152 14.69 24.34 1.07
CA GLY A 152 14.85 24.98 2.39
C GLY A 152 14.09 24.30 3.53
N LEU A 153 13.56 23.10 3.30
CA LEU A 153 12.76 22.32 4.28
C LEU A 153 13.65 21.46 5.18
N LYS A 154 14.65 22.07 5.82
CA LYS A 154 15.69 21.38 6.61
C LYS A 154 15.13 20.44 7.68
N ALA A 155 13.99 20.76 8.29
CA ALA A 155 13.36 19.90 9.28
C ALA A 155 12.86 18.58 8.69
N SER A 156 12.54 18.55 7.40
CA SER A 156 11.96 17.38 6.73
C SER A 156 12.98 16.32 6.31
N VAL A 157 14.28 16.63 6.36
CA VAL A 157 15.36 15.66 6.04
C VAL A 157 15.46 14.52 7.05
N GLY A 158 14.80 14.62 8.20
CA GLY A 158 14.72 13.58 9.22
C GLY A 158 13.36 12.88 9.29
N ASN A 159 12.48 13.10 8.33
CA ASN A 159 11.14 12.49 8.34
C ASN A 159 11.20 10.97 8.24
N THR A 160 10.34 10.32 9.00
CA THR A 160 9.92 8.93 8.80
C THR A 160 8.40 8.95 8.71
N TRP A 161 7.87 8.35 7.68
CA TRP A 161 6.43 8.10 7.58
C TRP A 161 6.14 6.68 8.02
N ALA A 162 4.92 6.46 8.53
CA ALA A 162 4.43 5.12 8.77
C ALA A 162 2.97 5.00 8.30
N ILE A 163 2.63 3.80 7.87
CA ILE A 163 1.25 3.42 7.61
C ILE A 163 0.94 2.20 8.47
N GLU A 164 -0.21 2.24 9.15
CA GLU A 164 -0.76 1.11 9.88
C GLU A 164 -2.11 0.70 9.28
N ILE A 165 -2.35 -0.61 9.28
CA ILE A 165 -3.67 -1.18 9.03
C ILE A 165 -3.89 -2.32 10.02
N GLY A 166 -4.75 -2.09 11.00
CA GLY A 166 -4.89 -2.97 12.15
C GLY A 166 -6.12 -3.86 12.11
N ALA A 167 -6.10 -4.89 12.96
CA ALA A 167 -7.25 -5.77 13.19
C ALA A 167 -8.44 -5.05 13.85
N ASP A 168 -8.22 -3.84 14.40
CA ASP A 168 -9.23 -2.94 14.95
C ASP A 168 -9.96 -2.15 13.84
N ALA A 169 -9.77 -2.53 12.58
CA ALA A 169 -10.35 -1.91 11.39
C ALA A 169 -10.02 -0.42 11.28
N LYS A 170 -8.78 -0.07 11.53
CA LYS A 170 -8.26 1.29 11.36
C LYS A 170 -7.13 1.33 10.35
N PHE A 171 -7.09 2.42 9.59
CA PHE A 171 -5.92 2.81 8.83
C PHE A 171 -5.33 4.06 9.47
N VAL A 172 -4.02 4.10 9.63
CA VAL A 172 -3.32 5.24 10.19
C VAL A 172 -2.22 5.69 9.25
N TYR A 173 -2.15 6.99 9.03
CA TYR A 173 -1.00 7.65 8.43
C TYR A 173 -0.27 8.46 9.49
N GLU A 174 1.04 8.30 9.58
CA GLU A 174 1.89 8.96 10.55
C GLU A 174 3.08 9.62 9.86
N LEU A 175 3.44 10.81 10.34
CA LEU A 175 4.70 11.49 10.05
C LEU A 175 5.38 11.75 11.38
N ALA A 176 6.59 11.23 11.54
CA ALA A 176 7.43 11.44 12.71
C ALA A 176 8.82 11.99 12.32
N ARG A 177 9.41 12.79 13.19
CA ARG A 177 10.81 13.19 13.21
C ARG A 177 11.15 13.73 14.60
N PRO A 178 12.41 13.95 14.97
CA PRO A 178 12.74 14.56 16.26
C PRO A 178 11.93 15.83 16.53
N GLY A 179 11.17 15.84 17.63
CA GLY A 179 10.33 16.95 18.03
C GLY A 179 9.05 17.17 17.22
N ARG A 180 8.62 16.20 16.39
CA ARG A 180 7.38 16.30 15.62
C ARG A 180 6.69 14.93 15.50
N LEU A 181 5.40 14.90 15.81
CA LEU A 181 4.50 13.78 15.50
C LEU A 181 3.21 14.34 14.91
N PHE A 182 2.82 13.81 13.75
CA PHE A 182 1.52 14.05 13.14
C PHE A 182 0.89 12.69 12.80
N ARG A 183 -0.37 12.49 13.18
CA ARG A 183 -1.06 11.21 13.01
C ARG A 183 -2.52 11.45 12.63
N VAL A 184 -2.97 10.78 11.59
CA VAL A 184 -4.37 10.75 11.15
C VAL A 184 -4.86 9.31 11.17
N GLU A 185 -6.02 9.08 11.76
CA GLU A 185 -6.67 7.78 11.87
C GLU A 185 -7.98 7.78 11.07
N PHE A 186 -8.23 6.72 10.30
CA PHE A 186 -9.41 6.50 9.47
C PHE A 186 -10.13 5.25 9.96
N ASP A 187 -11.46 5.34 10.13
CA ASP A 187 -12.33 4.23 10.55
C ASP A 187 -12.76 3.41 9.33
N LEU A 188 -12.16 2.24 9.15
CA LEU A 188 -12.42 1.34 8.02
C LEU A 188 -13.77 0.59 8.14
N THR A 189 -14.48 0.73 9.26
CA THR A 189 -15.82 0.14 9.42
C THR A 189 -16.91 0.98 8.76
N ARG A 190 -16.62 2.26 8.44
CA ARG A 190 -17.58 3.26 7.97
C ARG A 190 -17.14 3.91 6.67
N PRO A 191 -17.34 3.25 5.53
CA PRO A 191 -17.09 3.89 4.24
C PRO A 191 -17.96 5.15 4.09
N VAL A 192 -17.37 6.18 3.46
CA VAL A 192 -18.04 7.43 3.10
C VAL A 192 -18.23 7.52 1.59
N PRO A 193 -19.09 8.44 1.07
CA PRO A 193 -19.18 8.68 -0.36
C PRO A 193 -17.82 8.96 -0.97
N ILE A 194 -17.60 8.47 -2.20
CA ILE A 194 -16.36 8.68 -2.94
C ILE A 194 -16.19 10.18 -3.16
N PRO A 195 -15.03 10.75 -2.74
CA PRO A 195 -14.74 12.16 -2.94
C PRO A 195 -14.51 12.50 -4.43
N PRO A 196 -14.47 13.78 -4.81
CA PRO A 196 -13.99 14.20 -6.13
C PRO A 196 -12.64 13.57 -6.47
N ALA A 197 -12.33 13.46 -7.76
CA ALA A 197 -11.05 12.92 -8.18
C ALA A 197 -9.88 13.77 -7.64
N ALA A 198 -8.79 13.11 -7.19
CA ALA A 198 -7.56 13.81 -6.86
C ALA A 198 -7.04 14.55 -8.10
N TRP A 199 -6.42 15.70 -7.90
CA TRP A 199 -5.84 16.50 -8.98
C TRP A 199 -4.77 15.67 -9.72
N GLY A 200 -4.80 15.73 -11.06
CA GLY A 200 -3.94 14.91 -11.90
C GLY A 200 -4.32 13.42 -12.00
N ALA A 201 -5.46 13.01 -11.43
CA ALA A 201 -5.96 11.64 -11.54
C ALA A 201 -6.39 11.35 -13.00
N GLY A 202 -5.63 10.69 -13.78
CA GLY A 202 -5.89 10.42 -15.20
C GLY A 202 -4.86 11.03 -16.14
N ALA A 203 -3.92 11.83 -15.65
CA ALA A 203 -2.76 12.23 -16.43
C ALA A 203 -1.96 10.97 -16.79
N LYS A 204 -1.85 10.66 -18.07
CA LYS A 204 -0.95 9.59 -18.56
C LYS A 204 0.48 9.98 -18.19
N ARG A 205 1.21 9.07 -17.58
CA ARG A 205 2.65 9.18 -17.36
C ARG A 205 3.42 8.90 -18.63
#